data_557e07ae9d0aa83a12a4254e96d771ef
#
_entry.id   557e07ae9d0aa83a12a4254e96d771ef
#
_cell.length_a   1.000
_cell.length_b   1.000
_cell.length_c   1.000
_cell.angle_alpha   90.00
_cell.angle_beta   90.00
_cell.angle_gamma   90.00
#
_symmetry.space_group_name_H-M   'P 1'
#
loop_
_entity.id
_entity.type
_entity.pdbx_description
1 polymer ?
#
loop_
_entity_poly.entity_id
_entity_poly.type
_entity_poly.pdbx_seq_one_letter_code
_entity_poly.pdbx_strand_id
1 'polypeptide(L)'
;MAQAKTLTTAEIERLLTHINTRKYAARNRSMMLLTHWAGLRIGEVACLRWSDVTTTDGEIKDEIRLLPDMTKGRHARTVFVSAKLKAELQAYAGQAKCVDRSYPFFASQKSIKAGFNSNSLARTFALLYAGAGLEGASSHSGRKTFLTSLAG
;
A
#
# COMPACT_ATOMS: atom_id res chain seq x y z
N MET A 1 24.72 0.25 -7.89
CA MET A 1 23.61 0.33 -6.94
C MET A 1 22.76 -0.94 -7.03
N ALA A 2 22.49 -1.56 -5.90
CA ALA A 2 21.70 -2.78 -5.89
C ALA A 2 20.24 -2.49 -6.26
N GLN A 3 19.66 -3.30 -7.10
CA GLN A 3 18.25 -3.21 -7.42
C GLN A 3 17.41 -3.78 -6.27
N ALA A 4 16.20 -3.27 -6.11
CA ALA A 4 15.29 -3.80 -5.13
C ALA A 4 14.96 -5.26 -5.46
N LYS A 5 14.89 -6.08 -4.41
CA LYS A 5 14.55 -7.50 -4.54
C LYS A 5 13.09 -7.66 -4.93
N THR A 6 12.80 -8.60 -5.82
CA THR A 6 11.42 -9.10 -6.00
C THR A 6 11.14 -10.20 -4.99
N LEU A 7 9.88 -10.35 -4.61
CA LEU A 7 9.47 -11.35 -3.61
C LEU A 7 8.71 -12.50 -4.27
N THR A 8 9.01 -13.71 -3.83
CA THR A 8 8.22 -14.89 -4.19
C THR A 8 6.91 -14.88 -3.40
N THR A 9 5.96 -15.71 -3.82
CA THR A 9 4.70 -15.87 -3.09
C THR A 9 4.94 -16.28 -1.63
N ALA A 10 5.88 -17.20 -1.42
CA ALA A 10 6.22 -17.65 -0.06
C ALA A 10 6.82 -16.51 0.77
N GLU A 11 7.62 -15.65 0.16
CA GLU A 11 8.19 -14.50 0.86
C GLU A 11 7.13 -13.47 1.21
N ILE A 12 6.17 -13.23 0.32
CA ILE A 12 5.04 -12.35 0.60
C ILE A 12 4.22 -12.89 1.77
N GLU A 13 3.96 -14.20 1.80
CA GLU A 13 3.24 -14.81 2.91
C GLU A 13 3.99 -14.66 4.23
N ARG A 14 5.31 -14.83 4.21
CA ARG A 14 6.14 -14.63 5.39
C ARG A 14 6.09 -13.18 5.87
N LEU A 15 6.11 -12.24 4.94
CA LEU A 15 5.97 -10.82 5.24
C LEU A 15 4.64 -10.53 5.91
N LEU A 16 3.55 -11.03 5.35
CA LEU A 16 2.21 -10.79 5.89
C LEU A 16 2.04 -11.42 7.26
N THR A 17 2.62 -12.60 7.49
CA THR A 17 2.62 -13.25 8.80
C THR A 17 3.32 -12.36 9.83
N HIS A 18 4.48 -11.81 9.47
CA HIS A 18 5.20 -10.88 10.35
C HIS A 18 4.36 -9.63 10.65
N ILE A 19 3.76 -9.03 9.61
CA ILE A 19 2.93 -7.82 9.77
C ILE A 19 1.79 -8.10 10.75
N ASN A 20 1.17 -9.28 10.67
CA ASN A 20 0.07 -9.67 11.56
C ASN A 20 0.46 -9.68 13.03
N THR A 21 1.72 -9.82 13.36
CA THR A 21 2.20 -9.83 14.75
C THR A 21 2.50 -8.44 15.28
N ARG A 22 2.42 -7.42 14.45
CA ARG A 22 2.80 -6.05 14.81
C ARG A 22 1.58 -5.15 14.92
N LYS A 23 1.78 -3.97 15.55
CA LYS A 23 0.72 -2.96 15.61
C LYS A 23 0.34 -2.49 14.22
N TYR A 24 -0.88 -2.04 14.06
CA TYR A 24 -1.39 -1.49 12.81
C TYR A 24 -1.38 -2.52 11.68
N ALA A 25 -1.64 -3.78 12.01
CA ALA A 25 -1.55 -4.87 11.05
C ALA A 25 -2.42 -4.66 9.81
N ALA A 26 -3.70 -4.34 9.99
CA ALA A 26 -4.60 -4.13 8.85
C ALA A 26 -4.13 -3.00 7.94
N ARG A 27 -3.69 -1.88 8.54
CA ARG A 27 -3.14 -0.75 7.79
C ARG A 27 -1.89 -1.15 7.01
N ASN A 28 -0.94 -1.78 7.70
CA ASN A 28 0.35 -2.12 7.11
C ASN A 28 0.21 -3.20 6.04
N ARG A 29 -0.68 -4.17 6.23
CA ARG A 29 -1.00 -5.16 5.17
C ARG A 29 -1.54 -4.46 3.94
N SER A 30 -2.51 -3.56 4.12
CA SER A 30 -3.13 -2.85 2.99
C SER A 30 -2.13 -2.02 2.23
N MET A 31 -1.29 -1.24 2.91
CA MET A 31 -0.26 -0.43 2.27
C MET A 31 0.73 -1.30 1.48
N MET A 32 1.19 -2.38 2.10
CA MET A 32 2.13 -3.28 1.48
C MET A 32 1.54 -3.95 0.24
N LEU A 33 0.29 -4.43 0.35
CA LEU A 33 -0.37 -5.14 -0.74
C LEU A 33 -0.77 -4.25 -1.90
N LEU A 34 -1.03 -2.96 -1.67
CA LEU A 34 -1.21 -2.01 -2.77
C LEU A 34 0.03 -1.95 -3.66
N THR A 35 1.22 -2.08 -3.09
CA THR A 35 2.44 -2.11 -3.90
C THR A 35 2.64 -3.46 -4.58
N HIS A 36 2.42 -4.56 -3.88
CA HIS A 36 2.67 -5.92 -4.41
C HIS A 36 1.56 -6.44 -5.33
N TRP A 37 0.31 -6.09 -5.09
CA TRP A 37 -0.83 -6.62 -5.85
C TRP A 37 -1.42 -5.62 -6.85
N ALA A 38 -1.13 -4.33 -6.73
CA ALA A 38 -1.62 -3.32 -7.67
C ALA A 38 -0.51 -2.46 -8.26
N GLY A 39 0.72 -2.63 -7.79
CA GLY A 39 1.88 -1.99 -8.38
C GLY A 39 2.05 -0.52 -8.07
N LEU A 40 1.43 0.00 -7.02
CA LEU A 40 1.61 1.40 -6.65
C LEU A 40 3.04 1.65 -6.18
N ARG A 41 3.53 2.86 -6.47
CA ARG A 41 4.75 3.36 -5.86
C ARG A 41 4.45 3.83 -4.44
N ILE A 42 5.47 3.85 -3.59
CA ILE A 42 5.33 4.22 -2.17
C ILE A 42 4.71 5.61 -2.00
N GLY A 43 5.13 6.57 -2.82
CA GLY A 43 4.57 7.92 -2.76
C GLY A 43 3.12 7.98 -3.16
N GLU A 44 2.69 7.13 -4.07
CA GLU A 44 1.29 7.03 -4.48
C GLU A 44 0.43 6.47 -3.35
N VAL A 45 0.92 5.44 -2.65
CA VAL A 45 0.22 4.91 -1.48
C VAL A 45 0.06 5.99 -0.41
N ALA A 46 1.13 6.75 -0.17
CA ALA A 46 1.12 7.82 0.83
C ALA A 46 0.12 8.93 0.52
N CYS A 47 -0.15 9.19 -0.77
CA CYS A 47 -1.04 10.26 -1.21
C CYS A 47 -2.52 9.88 -1.24
N LEU A 48 -2.86 8.61 -1.09
CA LEU A 48 -4.26 8.17 -1.20
C LEU A 48 -5.12 8.78 -0.09
N ARG A 49 -6.31 9.24 -0.50
CA ARG A 49 -7.34 9.73 0.43
C ARG A 49 -8.52 8.78 0.42
N TRP A 50 -9.38 8.90 1.41
CA TRP A 50 -10.62 8.11 1.45
C TRP A 50 -11.43 8.26 0.16
N SER A 51 -11.49 9.48 -0.39
CA SER A 51 -12.22 9.74 -1.64
C SER A 51 -11.62 9.02 -2.85
N ASP A 52 -10.33 8.70 -2.82
CA ASP A 52 -9.68 7.97 -3.93
C ASP A 52 -9.99 6.48 -3.90
N VAL A 53 -10.18 5.93 -2.71
CA VAL A 53 -10.27 4.47 -2.50
C VAL A 53 -11.70 4.00 -2.31
N THR A 54 -12.58 4.88 -1.82
CA THR A 54 -13.97 4.51 -1.48
C THR A 54 -14.99 5.27 -2.29
N THR A 55 -16.15 4.62 -2.51
CA THR A 55 -17.33 5.27 -3.08
C THR A 55 -18.00 6.14 -2.02
N THR A 56 -18.98 6.96 -2.44
CA THR A 56 -19.76 7.76 -1.49
C THR A 56 -20.54 6.89 -0.51
N ASP A 57 -20.81 5.64 -0.86
CA ASP A 57 -21.48 4.68 0.04
C ASP A 57 -20.50 4.01 1.01
N GLY A 58 -19.21 4.33 0.92
CA GLY A 58 -18.19 3.77 1.81
C GLY A 58 -17.62 2.44 1.37
N GLU A 59 -17.95 1.98 0.18
CA GLU A 59 -17.39 0.73 -0.35
C GLU A 59 -16.05 0.97 -1.02
N ILE A 60 -15.18 -0.05 -1.04
CA ILE A 60 -13.90 0.03 -1.74
C ILE A 60 -14.18 0.00 -3.23
N LYS A 61 -13.57 0.91 -3.97
CA LYS A 61 -13.69 0.99 -5.42
C LYS A 61 -12.99 -0.21 -6.09
N ASP A 62 -13.50 -0.60 -7.26
CA ASP A 62 -12.85 -1.63 -8.09
C ASP A 62 -11.62 -1.09 -8.81
N GLU A 63 -11.55 0.23 -8.97
CA GLU A 63 -10.45 0.90 -9.63
C GLU A 63 -10.06 2.14 -8.83
N ILE A 64 -8.76 2.40 -8.73
CA ILE A 64 -8.24 3.62 -8.11
C ILE A 64 -7.59 4.44 -9.22
N ARG A 65 -8.04 5.70 -9.37
CA ARG A 65 -7.46 6.60 -10.34
C ARG A 65 -6.35 7.42 -9.68
N LEU A 66 -5.14 7.26 -10.19
CA LEU A 66 -3.99 8.03 -9.73
C LEU A 66 -3.86 9.26 -10.62
N LEU A 67 -4.00 10.43 -10.02
CA LEU A 67 -3.97 11.71 -10.75
C LEU A 67 -2.51 12.13 -10.99
N PRO A 68 -2.27 13.06 -11.96
CA PRO A 68 -0.89 13.46 -12.31
C PRO A 68 -0.05 13.97 -11.14
N ASP A 69 -0.66 14.70 -10.19
CA ASP A 69 0.04 15.22 -9.02
C ASP A 69 0.37 14.13 -7.99
N MET A 70 -0.23 12.96 -8.11
CA MET A 70 0.02 11.83 -7.23
C MET A 70 1.13 10.92 -7.77
N THR A 71 1.47 11.02 -9.04
CA THR A 71 2.40 10.10 -9.69
C THR A 71 3.74 10.77 -9.96
N LYS A 72 4.80 9.98 -9.87
CA LYS A 72 6.16 10.48 -10.10
C LYS A 72 6.36 11.01 -11.52
N GLY A 73 5.75 10.38 -12.51
CA GLY A 73 5.84 10.79 -13.91
C GLY A 73 4.81 11.81 -14.35
N ARG A 74 3.98 12.26 -13.42
CA ARG A 74 2.89 13.22 -13.67
C ARG A 74 1.92 12.78 -14.76
N HIS A 75 1.71 11.48 -14.86
CA HIS A 75 0.73 10.90 -15.79
C HIS A 75 -0.39 10.24 -14.98
N ALA A 76 -1.63 10.56 -15.33
CA ALA A 76 -2.78 9.87 -14.73
C ALA A 76 -2.75 8.41 -15.16
N ARG A 77 -3.10 7.52 -14.24
CA ARG A 77 -3.32 6.11 -14.58
C ARG A 77 -4.34 5.51 -13.63
N THR A 78 -4.99 4.46 -14.08
CA THR A 78 -5.95 3.71 -13.29
C THR A 78 -5.34 2.38 -12.90
N VAL A 79 -5.48 2.00 -11.63
CA VAL A 79 -5.07 0.69 -11.16
C VAL A 79 -6.30 -0.11 -10.74
N PHE A 80 -6.28 -1.41 -11.04
CA PHE A 80 -7.39 -2.29 -10.70
C PHE A 80 -7.18 -2.88 -9.30
N VAL A 81 -8.29 -2.99 -8.56
CA VAL A 81 -8.28 -3.57 -7.22
C VAL A 81 -8.87 -4.96 -7.32
N SER A 82 -8.03 -5.99 -7.19
CA SER A 82 -8.49 -7.37 -7.22
C SER A 82 -9.40 -7.68 -6.04
N ALA A 83 -10.15 -8.76 -6.12
CA ALA A 83 -11.04 -9.18 -5.02
C ALA A 83 -10.26 -9.39 -3.73
N LYS A 84 -9.06 -9.98 -3.81
CA LYS A 84 -8.20 -10.20 -2.65
C LYS A 84 -7.77 -8.88 -2.01
N LEU A 85 -7.33 -7.94 -2.84
CA LEU A 85 -6.89 -6.63 -2.35
C LEU A 85 -8.08 -5.85 -1.78
N LYS A 86 -9.23 -5.93 -2.45
CA LYS A 86 -10.45 -5.27 -1.96
C LYS A 86 -10.79 -5.75 -0.54
N ALA A 87 -10.70 -7.04 -0.28
CA ALA A 87 -10.98 -7.59 1.05
C ALA A 87 -10.02 -7.03 2.11
N GLU A 88 -8.75 -6.89 1.78
CA GLU A 88 -7.76 -6.30 2.69
C GLU A 88 -8.08 -4.83 2.98
N LEU A 89 -8.41 -4.07 1.94
CA LEU A 89 -8.73 -2.66 2.09
C LEU A 89 -10.04 -2.47 2.87
N GLN A 90 -11.03 -3.33 2.66
CA GLN A 90 -12.28 -3.30 3.41
C GLN A 90 -12.06 -3.57 4.89
N ALA A 91 -11.19 -4.53 5.22
CA ALA A 91 -10.86 -4.85 6.61
C ALA A 91 -10.24 -3.63 7.30
N TYR A 92 -9.28 -2.98 6.64
CA TYR A 92 -8.68 -1.76 7.17
C TYR A 92 -9.71 -0.64 7.29
N ALA A 93 -10.50 -0.40 6.25
CA ALA A 93 -11.49 0.68 6.23
C ALA A 93 -12.53 0.51 7.34
N GLY A 94 -12.97 -0.72 7.59
CA GLY A 94 -13.92 -1.01 8.67
C GLY A 94 -13.34 -0.75 10.06
N GLN A 95 -12.05 -0.99 10.23
CA GLN A 95 -11.36 -0.75 11.49
C GLN A 95 -11.06 0.73 11.70
N ALA A 96 -10.57 1.41 10.66
CA ALA A 96 -10.15 2.81 10.74
C ALA A 96 -11.33 3.78 10.78
N LYS A 97 -12.37 3.49 10.05
CA LYS A 97 -13.60 4.29 9.90
C LYS A 97 -13.33 5.68 9.31
N CYS A 98 -14.03 5.99 8.26
CA CYS A 98 -13.91 7.29 7.59
C CYS A 98 -14.60 8.37 8.40
N VAL A 99 -13.85 9.42 8.75
CA VAL A 99 -14.39 10.62 9.40
C VAL A 99 -14.62 11.69 8.34
N ASP A 100 -13.67 11.85 7.42
CA ASP A 100 -13.73 12.86 6.36
C ASP A 100 -13.08 12.27 5.12
N ARG A 101 -13.77 12.33 3.99
CA ARG A 101 -13.28 11.74 2.76
C ARG A 101 -12.04 12.42 2.19
N SER A 102 -11.74 13.64 2.64
CA SER A 102 -10.52 14.36 2.23
C SER A 102 -9.28 13.95 3.05
N TYR A 103 -9.47 13.20 4.13
CA TYR A 103 -8.35 12.77 4.97
C TYR A 103 -7.54 11.67 4.31
N PRO A 104 -6.25 11.52 4.69
CA PRO A 104 -5.45 10.41 4.18
C PRO A 104 -6.14 9.07 4.48
N PHE A 105 -6.16 8.19 3.49
CA PHE A 105 -6.72 6.86 3.70
C PHE A 105 -5.90 6.09 4.74
N PHE A 106 -4.57 6.21 4.68
CA PHE A 106 -3.67 5.59 5.65
C PHE A 106 -3.15 6.66 6.61
N ALA A 107 -3.72 6.69 7.80
CA ALA A 107 -3.29 7.61 8.83
C ALA A 107 -2.03 7.12 9.52
N SER A 108 -1.14 8.05 9.86
CA SER A 108 0.02 7.76 10.70
C SER A 108 -0.42 7.68 12.16
N GLN A 109 0.52 7.34 13.05
CA GLN A 109 0.24 7.27 14.49
C GLN A 109 -0.06 8.63 15.11
N LYS A 110 0.24 9.73 14.40
CA LYS A 110 0.09 11.08 14.96
C LYS A 110 -1.37 11.50 15.06
N SER A 111 -2.15 11.29 14.03
CA SER A 111 -3.59 11.58 14.06
C SER A 111 -4.27 11.05 12.80
N ILE A 112 -5.61 11.02 12.80
CA ILE A 112 -6.38 10.59 11.63
C ILE A 112 -6.25 11.56 10.45
N LYS A 113 -5.79 12.80 10.69
CA LYS A 113 -5.54 13.80 9.65
C LYS A 113 -4.14 13.73 9.08
N ALA A 114 -3.23 13.01 9.76
CA ALA A 114 -1.83 12.95 9.37
C ALA A 114 -1.54 11.66 8.63
N GLY A 115 -1.16 11.79 7.36
CA GLY A 115 -0.75 10.66 6.54
C GLY A 115 0.76 10.46 6.61
N PHE A 116 1.22 9.60 5.72
CA PHE A 116 2.64 9.35 5.51
C PHE A 116 3.15 10.24 4.37
N ASN A 117 4.44 10.51 4.36
CA ASN A 117 5.12 10.94 3.16
C ASN A 117 5.97 9.77 2.64
N SER A 118 6.58 9.94 1.46
CA SER A 118 7.36 8.85 0.86
C SER A 118 8.48 8.36 1.79
N ASN A 119 9.16 9.27 2.46
CA ASN A 119 10.29 8.90 3.34
C ASN A 119 9.82 8.13 4.57
N SER A 120 8.77 8.59 5.24
CA SER A 120 8.28 7.92 6.44
C SER A 120 7.68 6.55 6.10
N LEU A 121 7.00 6.43 4.96
CA LEU A 121 6.43 5.16 4.54
C LEU A 121 7.54 4.19 4.10
N ALA A 122 8.58 4.68 3.43
CA ALA A 122 9.72 3.85 3.06
C ALA A 122 10.41 3.28 4.30
N ARG A 123 10.54 4.07 5.38
CA ARG A 123 11.10 3.57 6.64
C ARG A 123 10.22 2.49 7.26
N THR A 124 8.91 2.71 7.24
CA THR A 124 7.96 1.69 7.74
C THR A 124 8.11 0.39 6.97
N PHE A 125 8.19 0.46 5.65
CA PHE A 125 8.37 -0.73 4.81
C PHE A 125 9.71 -1.41 5.10
N ALA A 126 10.78 -0.64 5.25
CA ALA A 126 12.11 -1.21 5.55
C ALA A 126 12.08 -2.00 6.87
N LEU A 127 11.43 -1.46 7.90
CA LEU A 127 11.29 -2.15 9.17
C LEU A 127 10.48 -3.44 9.05
N LEU A 128 9.41 -3.42 8.25
CA LEU A 128 8.58 -4.62 8.04
C LEU A 128 9.33 -5.69 7.28
N TYR A 129 10.05 -5.33 6.23
CA TYR A 129 10.87 -6.29 5.48
C TYR A 129 11.98 -6.88 6.35
N ALA A 130 12.67 -6.04 7.10
CA ALA A 130 13.73 -6.49 8.00
C ALA A 130 13.19 -7.44 9.07
N GLY A 131 12.05 -7.09 9.66
CA GLY A 131 11.41 -7.94 10.67
C GLY A 131 11.01 -9.32 10.13
N ALA A 132 10.66 -9.39 8.85
CA ALA A 132 10.33 -10.65 8.18
C ALA A 132 11.56 -11.42 7.69
N GLY A 133 12.75 -10.85 7.86
CA GLY A 133 13.99 -11.48 7.41
C GLY A 133 14.20 -11.43 5.90
N LEU A 134 13.64 -10.43 5.23
CA LEU A 134 13.71 -10.31 3.78
C LEU A 134 14.80 -9.31 3.38
N GLU A 135 16.04 -9.74 3.42
CA GLU A 135 17.17 -8.90 3.04
C GLU A 135 17.09 -8.50 1.57
N GLY A 136 17.45 -7.27 1.27
CA GLY A 136 17.43 -6.73 -0.09
C GLY A 136 16.08 -6.16 -0.52
N ALA A 137 15.01 -6.41 0.23
CA ALA A 137 13.71 -5.81 -0.06
C ALA A 137 13.69 -4.35 0.40
N SER A 138 13.00 -3.50 -0.36
CA SER A 138 12.91 -2.07 -0.09
C SER A 138 11.54 -1.56 -0.52
N SER A 139 11.32 -0.25 -0.38
CA SER A 139 10.07 0.40 -0.79
C SER A 139 9.75 0.21 -2.28
N HIS A 140 10.72 -0.18 -3.10
CA HIS A 140 10.51 -0.43 -4.53
C HIS A 140 10.18 -1.88 -4.85
N SER A 141 10.31 -2.78 -3.88
CA SER A 141 10.15 -4.23 -4.10
C SER A 141 8.74 -4.62 -4.52
N GLY A 142 7.72 -4.01 -3.93
CA GLY A 142 6.32 -4.33 -4.25
C GLY A 142 5.99 -4.04 -5.71
N ARG A 143 6.27 -2.82 -6.16
CA ARG A 143 6.00 -2.45 -7.55
C ARG A 143 6.82 -3.31 -8.52
N LYS A 144 8.09 -3.55 -8.21
CA LYS A 144 8.94 -4.39 -9.04
C LYS A 144 8.40 -5.81 -9.13
N THR A 145 7.97 -6.38 -8.01
CA THR A 145 7.36 -7.71 -7.96
C THR A 145 6.10 -7.76 -8.82
N PHE A 146 5.23 -6.75 -8.68
CA PHE A 146 4.01 -6.65 -9.47
C PHE A 146 4.31 -6.60 -10.97
N LEU A 147 5.22 -5.72 -11.39
CA LEU A 147 5.58 -5.56 -12.80
C LEU A 147 6.19 -6.85 -13.37
N THR A 148 7.02 -7.54 -12.59
CA THR A 148 7.62 -8.79 -13.00
C THR A 148 6.56 -9.88 -13.17
N SER A 149 5.56 -9.94 -12.30
CA SER A 149 4.48 -10.93 -12.40
C SER A 149 3.62 -10.71 -13.64
N LEU A 150 3.44 -9.45 -14.08
CA LEU A 150 2.72 -9.15 -15.32
C LEU A 150 3.48 -9.61 -16.56
N ALA A 151 4.82 -9.59 -16.50
CA ALA A 151 5.66 -9.96 -17.64
C ALA A 151 5.81 -11.46 -17.80
N GLY A 152 5.51 -12.21 -16.79
CA GLY A 152 5.66 -13.65 -16.82
C GLY A 152 4.55 -14.37 -16.11
#